data_cef40e9bc79d8fa32f63ceb389b023e2
#
_entry.id   cef40e9bc79d8fa32f63ceb389b023e2
#
_cell.length_a   1.000
_cell.length_b   1.000
_cell.length_c   1.000
_cell.angle_alpha   90.00
_cell.angle_beta   90.00
_cell.angle_gamma   90.00
#
_symmetry.space_group_name_H-M   'P 1'
#
loop_
_entity.id
_entity.type
_entity.pdbx_description
1 polymer ?
#
loop_
_entity_poly.entity_id
_entity_poly.type
_entity_poly.pdbx_seq_one_letter_code
_entity_poly.pdbx_strand_id
1 'polypeptide(L)'
;MLTFFIDTMKLLLAVRRGLKQDVEFRILLFILLTLLTGATLFYYRVEGWSLIDSLYFSVMTMVTIGYGDFVPTTTLSKLFTMLFAIMSIGLFVTVITKIVKLMLEYKKLHQSKLKKYVVIHSKPKD
;
A
#
# COMPACT_ATOMS: atom_id res chain seq x y z
N MET A 1 -13.55 13.86 12.50
CA MET A 1 -13.53 14.28 11.09
C MET A 1 -12.23 14.99 10.73
N LEU A 2 -11.85 16.08 11.40
CA LEU A 2 -10.64 16.84 11.11
C LEU A 2 -9.34 16.01 11.28
N THR A 3 -9.23 15.20 12.31
CA THR A 3 -8.10 14.29 12.56
C THR A 3 -7.96 13.24 11.46
N PHE A 4 -9.05 12.68 10.98
CA PHE A 4 -9.05 11.72 9.87
C PHE A 4 -8.53 12.36 8.56
N PHE A 5 -8.93 13.60 8.27
CA PHE A 5 -8.47 14.34 7.10
C PHE A 5 -6.96 14.65 7.18
N ILE A 6 -6.49 15.04 8.37
CA ILE A 6 -5.06 15.31 8.63
C ILE A 6 -4.23 14.03 8.49
N ASP A 7 -4.71 12.91 8.98
CA ASP A 7 -3.99 11.64 8.92
C ASP A 7 -3.98 11.06 7.49
N THR A 8 -5.07 11.23 6.73
CA THR A 8 -5.11 10.87 5.30
C THR A 8 -4.14 11.74 4.48
N MET A 9 -4.07 13.05 4.77
CA MET A 9 -3.12 13.95 4.11
C MET A 9 -1.66 13.57 4.44
N LYS A 10 -1.37 13.20 5.68
CA LYS A 10 -0.04 12.69 6.09
C LYS A 10 0.32 11.39 5.37
N LEU A 11 -0.65 10.49 5.20
CA LEU A 11 -0.48 9.26 4.44
C LEU A 11 -0.09 9.56 2.98
N LEU A 12 -0.84 10.43 2.32
CA LEU A 12 -0.56 10.84 0.94
C LEU A 12 0.83 11.48 0.79
N LEU A 13 1.20 12.35 1.73
CA LEU A 13 2.53 12.97 1.75
C LEU A 13 3.65 11.96 2.00
N ALA A 14 3.43 10.98 2.87
CA ALA A 14 4.39 9.90 3.13
C ALA A 14 4.59 9.02 1.89
N VAL A 15 3.52 8.63 1.22
CA VAL A 15 3.57 7.86 -0.04
C VAL A 15 4.28 8.65 -1.15
N ARG A 16 3.92 9.92 -1.33
CA ARG A 16 4.58 10.81 -2.32
C ARG A 16 6.08 10.98 -2.05
N ARG A 17 6.47 11.06 -0.78
CA ARG A 17 7.86 11.17 -0.37
C ARG A 17 8.61 9.86 -0.59
N GLY A 18 8.01 8.73 -0.23
CA GLY A 18 8.55 7.40 -0.49
C GLY A 18 8.81 7.17 -1.97
N LEU A 19 7.88 7.55 -2.84
CA LEU A 19 8.05 7.49 -4.29
C LEU A 19 9.23 8.34 -4.81
N LYS A 20 9.55 9.45 -4.15
CA LYS A 20 10.65 10.33 -4.57
C LYS A 20 12.01 9.96 -3.97
N GLN A 21 12.05 9.43 -2.77
CA GLN A 21 13.29 9.29 -1.98
C GLN A 21 13.70 7.84 -1.72
N ASP A 22 12.77 6.89 -1.84
CA ASP A 22 13.00 5.48 -1.48
C ASP A 22 12.87 4.59 -2.71
N VAL A 23 14.03 4.10 -3.20
CA VAL A 23 14.08 3.21 -4.37
C VAL A 23 13.42 1.87 -4.06
N GLU A 24 13.60 1.33 -2.84
CA GLU A 24 12.98 0.07 -2.43
C GLU A 24 11.46 0.18 -2.45
N PHE A 25 10.91 1.29 -1.97
CA PHE A 25 9.47 1.53 -1.98
C PHE A 25 8.90 1.55 -3.41
N ARG A 26 9.60 2.18 -4.35
CA ARG A 26 9.20 2.19 -5.77
C ARG A 26 9.21 0.80 -6.38
N ILE A 27 10.24 0.02 -6.08
CA ILE A 27 10.36 -1.36 -6.59
C ILE A 27 9.23 -2.23 -6.03
N LEU A 28 8.96 -2.17 -4.73
CA LEU A 28 7.87 -2.91 -4.08
C LEU A 28 6.51 -2.54 -4.67
N LEU A 29 6.26 -1.25 -4.87
CA LEU A 29 5.02 -0.78 -5.48
C LEU A 29 4.87 -1.24 -6.93
N PHE A 30 5.96 -1.21 -7.70
CA PHE A 30 5.96 -1.70 -9.08
C PHE A 30 5.67 -3.20 -9.15
N ILE A 31 6.28 -4.01 -8.28
CA ILE A 31 6.03 -5.46 -8.20
C ILE A 31 4.56 -5.71 -7.80
N LEU A 32 4.03 -4.97 -6.82
CA LEU A 32 2.64 -5.08 -6.39
C LEU A 32 1.65 -4.79 -7.53
N LEU A 33 1.87 -3.70 -8.26
CA LEU A 33 1.03 -3.32 -9.40
C LEU A 33 1.14 -4.33 -10.54
N THR A 34 2.33 -4.86 -10.81
CA THR A 34 2.54 -5.90 -11.82
C THR A 34 1.81 -7.19 -11.45
N LEU A 35 1.91 -7.62 -10.20
CA LEU A 35 1.21 -8.80 -9.69
C LEU A 35 -0.31 -8.63 -9.79
N LEU A 36 -0.82 -7.46 -9.38
CA LEU A 36 -2.25 -7.14 -9.44
C LEU A 36 -2.77 -7.10 -10.88
N THR A 37 -2.02 -6.47 -11.79
CA THR A 37 -2.37 -6.41 -13.21
C THR A 37 -2.36 -7.80 -13.83
N GLY A 38 -1.35 -8.61 -13.54
CA GLY A 38 -1.26 -9.99 -14.00
C GLY A 38 -2.45 -10.85 -13.53
N ALA A 39 -2.81 -10.75 -12.26
CA ALA A 39 -3.97 -11.46 -11.72
C ALA A 39 -5.28 -10.98 -12.36
N THR A 40 -5.47 -9.68 -12.53
CA THR A 40 -6.64 -9.10 -13.19
C THR A 40 -6.81 -9.63 -14.63
N LEU A 41 -5.72 -9.63 -15.41
CA LEU A 41 -5.75 -10.14 -16.79
C LEU A 41 -5.98 -11.65 -16.83
N PHE A 42 -5.45 -12.39 -15.87
CA PHE A 42 -5.67 -13.82 -15.76
C PHE A 42 -7.15 -14.15 -15.54
N TYR A 43 -7.80 -13.55 -14.53
CA TYR A 43 -9.22 -13.80 -14.25
C TYR A 43 -10.13 -13.31 -15.37
N TYR A 44 -9.81 -12.17 -15.96
CA TYR A 44 -10.52 -11.67 -17.12
C TYR A 44 -10.56 -12.70 -18.27
N ARG A 45 -9.43 -13.41 -18.52
CA ARG A 45 -9.32 -14.38 -19.61
C ARG A 45 -9.84 -15.76 -19.27
N VAL A 46 -9.62 -16.23 -18.04
CA VAL A 46 -9.91 -17.62 -17.63
C VAL A 46 -11.32 -17.76 -17.09
N GLU A 47 -11.79 -16.82 -16.28
CA GLU A 47 -13.15 -16.84 -15.72
C GLU A 47 -14.16 -16.08 -16.59
N GLY A 48 -13.70 -15.28 -17.57
CA GLY A 48 -14.57 -14.50 -18.42
C GLY A 48 -15.27 -13.34 -17.71
N TRP A 49 -14.77 -12.94 -16.53
CA TRP A 49 -15.32 -11.80 -15.80
C TRP A 49 -15.01 -10.48 -16.49
N SER A 50 -15.75 -9.42 -16.16
CA SER A 50 -15.38 -8.09 -16.63
C SER A 50 -13.99 -7.68 -16.09
N LEU A 51 -13.35 -6.72 -16.74
CA LEU A 51 -12.04 -6.22 -16.29
C LEU A 51 -12.14 -5.62 -14.87
N ILE A 52 -13.25 -4.94 -14.58
CA ILE A 52 -13.51 -4.33 -13.26
C ILE A 52 -13.74 -5.41 -12.20
N ASP A 53 -14.53 -6.44 -12.49
CA ASP A 53 -14.79 -7.55 -11.55
C ASP A 53 -13.52 -8.34 -11.27
N SER A 54 -12.69 -8.57 -12.30
CA SER A 54 -11.39 -9.24 -12.16
C SER A 54 -10.42 -8.44 -11.31
N LEU A 55 -10.36 -7.12 -11.48
CA LEU A 55 -9.56 -6.21 -10.65
C LEU A 55 -10.08 -6.19 -9.22
N TYR A 56 -11.39 -6.04 -9.04
CA TYR A 56 -12.06 -6.06 -7.74
C TYR A 56 -11.74 -7.34 -6.98
N PHE A 57 -11.94 -8.51 -7.59
CA PHE A 57 -11.60 -9.80 -6.98
C PHE A 57 -10.13 -9.90 -6.58
N SER A 58 -9.23 -9.47 -7.48
CA SER A 58 -7.79 -9.50 -7.22
C SER A 58 -7.41 -8.60 -6.04
N VAL A 59 -7.97 -7.40 -5.96
CA VAL A 59 -7.75 -6.48 -4.82
C VAL A 59 -8.32 -7.08 -3.54
N MET A 60 -9.57 -7.55 -3.54
CA MET A 60 -10.22 -8.09 -2.34
C MET A 60 -9.52 -9.35 -1.81
N THR A 61 -8.94 -10.17 -2.70
CA THR A 61 -8.12 -11.33 -2.34
C THR A 61 -6.78 -10.89 -1.75
N MET A 62 -6.10 -9.94 -2.39
CA MET A 62 -4.80 -9.42 -1.95
C MET A 62 -4.88 -8.77 -0.56
N VAL A 63 -5.92 -7.98 -0.29
CA VAL A 63 -6.14 -7.35 1.03
C VAL A 63 -6.81 -8.27 2.05
N THR A 64 -7.01 -9.54 1.69
CA THR A 64 -7.60 -10.59 2.55
C THR A 64 -9.05 -10.34 3.01
N ILE A 65 -9.82 -9.53 2.28
CA ILE A 65 -11.25 -9.29 2.59
C ILE A 65 -12.11 -10.46 2.10
N GLY A 66 -12.03 -10.80 0.82
CA GLY A 66 -12.68 -11.96 0.21
C GLY A 66 -14.19 -12.07 0.48
N TYR A 67 -15.01 -11.17 -0.05
CA TYR A 67 -16.47 -11.19 0.19
C TYR A 67 -17.16 -12.45 -0.32
N GLY A 68 -16.57 -13.19 -1.27
CA GLY A 68 -17.14 -14.42 -1.80
C GLY A 68 -18.24 -14.20 -2.86
N ASP A 69 -18.41 -12.99 -3.33
CA ASP A 69 -19.30 -12.62 -4.42
C ASP A 69 -18.76 -13.05 -5.80
N PHE A 70 -17.43 -13.06 -5.96
CA PHE A 70 -16.71 -13.69 -7.06
C PHE A 70 -15.88 -14.86 -6.53
N VAL A 71 -16.04 -16.04 -7.14
CA VAL A 71 -15.34 -17.26 -6.76
C VAL A 71 -14.80 -17.94 -8.00
N PRO A 72 -13.50 -18.30 -8.05
CA PRO A 72 -12.93 -19.05 -9.16
C PRO A 72 -13.66 -20.38 -9.39
N THR A 73 -14.08 -20.64 -10.62
CA THR A 73 -14.86 -21.82 -10.98
C THR A 73 -14.00 -22.94 -11.53
N THR A 74 -12.96 -22.58 -12.30
CA THR A 74 -12.07 -23.57 -12.93
C THR A 74 -10.98 -24.06 -11.99
N THR A 75 -10.50 -25.28 -12.17
CA THR A 75 -9.38 -25.83 -11.41
C THR A 75 -8.12 -24.98 -11.57
N LEU A 76 -7.88 -24.49 -12.79
CA LEU A 76 -6.72 -23.64 -13.09
C LEU A 76 -6.77 -22.32 -12.30
N SER A 77 -7.91 -21.67 -12.26
CA SER A 77 -8.04 -20.40 -11.51
C SER A 77 -8.01 -20.61 -10.02
N LYS A 78 -8.51 -21.72 -9.50
CA LYS A 78 -8.36 -22.07 -8.08
C LYS A 78 -6.90 -22.26 -7.68
N LEU A 79 -6.12 -23.00 -8.47
CA LEU A 79 -4.67 -23.16 -8.23
C LEU A 79 -3.93 -21.83 -8.34
N PHE A 80 -4.24 -21.05 -9.37
CA PHE A 80 -3.66 -19.72 -9.52
C PHE A 80 -3.98 -18.81 -8.33
N THR A 81 -5.24 -18.82 -7.85
CA THR A 81 -5.67 -18.03 -6.70
C THR A 81 -4.91 -18.38 -5.43
N MET A 82 -4.64 -19.67 -5.18
CA MET A 82 -3.84 -20.11 -4.03
C MET A 82 -2.42 -19.53 -4.09
N LEU A 83 -1.75 -19.62 -5.23
CA LEU A 83 -0.41 -19.04 -5.41
C LEU A 83 -0.43 -17.53 -5.32
N PHE A 84 -1.38 -16.89 -5.99
CA PHE A 84 -1.56 -15.44 -5.95
C PHE A 84 -1.80 -14.94 -4.52
N ALA A 85 -2.65 -15.58 -3.74
CA ALA A 85 -2.94 -15.20 -2.35
C ALA A 85 -1.68 -15.25 -1.47
N ILE A 86 -0.88 -16.32 -1.56
CA ILE A 86 0.36 -16.46 -0.78
C ILE A 86 1.38 -15.37 -1.15
N MET A 87 1.58 -15.12 -2.45
CA MET A 87 2.54 -14.11 -2.92
C MET A 87 2.08 -12.69 -2.58
N SER A 88 0.79 -12.42 -2.80
CA SER A 88 0.23 -11.08 -2.62
C SER A 88 0.20 -10.63 -1.17
N ILE A 89 -0.10 -11.52 -0.21
CA ILE A 89 -0.14 -11.15 1.21
C ILE A 89 1.24 -10.71 1.72
N GLY A 90 2.29 -11.45 1.38
CA GLY A 90 3.67 -11.10 1.77
C GLY A 90 4.09 -9.74 1.22
N LEU A 91 3.81 -9.51 -0.05
CA LEU A 91 4.13 -8.25 -0.73
C LEU A 91 3.29 -7.08 -0.18
N PHE A 92 1.99 -7.28 0.02
CA PHE A 92 1.09 -6.27 0.56
C PHE A 92 1.49 -5.84 1.98
N VAL A 93 1.76 -6.79 2.87
CA VAL A 93 2.23 -6.51 4.25
C VAL A 93 3.55 -5.75 4.23
N THR A 94 4.47 -6.09 3.33
CA THR A 94 5.75 -5.38 3.18
C THR A 94 5.54 -3.93 2.76
N VAL A 95 4.68 -3.68 1.78
CA VAL A 95 4.34 -2.31 1.33
C VAL A 95 3.72 -1.50 2.46
N ILE A 96 2.73 -2.05 3.18
CA ILE A 96 2.08 -1.37 4.32
C ILE A 96 3.10 -1.05 5.42
N THR A 97 3.95 -2.00 5.78
CA THR A 97 5.01 -1.79 6.78
C THR A 97 5.97 -0.68 6.38
N LYS A 98 6.33 -0.59 5.09
CA LYS A 98 7.17 0.47 4.56
C LYS A 98 6.50 1.84 4.65
N ILE A 99 5.20 1.91 4.31
CA ILE A 99 4.41 3.15 4.44
C ILE A 99 4.39 3.63 5.90
N VAL A 100 4.14 2.71 6.85
CA VAL A 100 4.12 3.04 8.30
C VAL A 100 5.49 3.57 8.75
N LYS A 101 6.60 2.93 8.34
CA LYS A 101 7.95 3.41 8.63
C LYS A 101 8.18 4.83 8.12
N LEU A 102 7.82 5.12 6.88
CA LEU A 102 7.94 6.45 6.28
C LEU A 102 7.13 7.51 7.03
N MET A 103 5.93 7.15 7.50
CA MET A 103 5.11 8.05 8.33
C MET A 103 5.76 8.35 9.68
N LEU A 104 6.34 7.34 10.34
CA LEU A 104 7.02 7.51 11.63
C LEU A 104 8.29 8.36 11.52
N GLU A 105 9.07 8.17 10.46
CA GLU A 105 10.25 8.99 10.17
C GLU A 105 9.87 10.46 9.93
N TYR A 106 8.79 10.71 9.19
CA TYR A 106 8.27 12.06 9.00
C TYR A 106 7.91 12.74 10.33
N LYS A 107 7.23 12.01 11.23
CA LYS A 107 6.87 12.50 12.57
C LYS A 107 8.11 12.87 13.40
N LYS A 108 9.13 12.00 13.40
CA LYS A 108 10.40 12.24 14.13
C LYS A 108 11.13 13.48 13.62
N LEU A 109 11.24 13.64 12.31
CA LEU A 109 11.88 14.80 11.68
C LEU A 109 11.16 16.11 12.00
N HIS A 110 9.83 16.10 12.01
CA HIS A 110 9.04 17.27 12.35
C HIS A 110 9.22 17.67 13.82
N GLN A 111 9.19 16.70 14.73
CA GLN A 111 9.42 16.94 16.15
C GLN A 111 10.85 17.45 16.46
N SER A 112 11.87 16.91 15.78
CA SER A 112 13.25 17.36 15.96
C SER A 112 13.44 18.80 15.51
N LYS A 113 12.81 19.22 14.41
CA LYS A 113 12.83 20.59 13.93
C LYS A 113 12.14 21.55 14.90
N LEU A 114 10.99 21.18 15.45
CA LEU A 114 10.28 21.98 16.46
C LEU A 114 11.10 22.14 17.73
N LYS A 115 11.71 21.06 18.24
CA LYS A 115 12.61 21.14 19.42
C LYS A 115 13.79 22.09 19.15
N LYS A 116 14.42 22.00 17.99
CA LYS A 116 15.53 22.87 17.61
C LYS A 116 15.10 24.34 17.54
N TYR A 117 13.92 24.61 16.99
CA TYR A 117 13.35 25.95 16.90
C TYR A 117 13.09 26.54 18.29
N VAL A 118 12.48 25.78 19.19
CA VAL A 118 12.20 26.21 20.58
C VAL A 118 13.49 26.50 21.33
N VAL A 119 14.52 25.63 21.24
CA VAL A 119 15.82 25.85 21.91
C VAL A 119 16.52 27.11 21.42
N ILE A 120 16.46 27.44 20.13
CA ILE A 120 17.07 28.64 19.56
C ILE A 120 16.37 29.91 20.06
N HIS A 121 15.04 29.89 20.21
CA HIS A 121 14.26 31.07 20.60
C HIS A 121 14.08 31.20 22.12
N SER A 122 14.43 30.19 22.91
CA SER A 122 14.40 30.23 24.38
C SER A 122 15.70 30.69 25.02
N LYS A 123 16.76 30.92 24.24
CA LYS A 123 18.01 31.54 24.78
C LYS A 123 17.74 32.98 25.15
N PRO A 124 18.02 33.40 26.40
CA PRO A 124 17.93 34.82 26.77
C PRO A 124 18.87 35.63 25.88
N LYS A 125 18.38 36.74 25.40
CA LYS A 125 19.22 37.75 24.77
C LYS A 125 19.93 38.49 25.91
N ASP A 126 21.17 38.07 26.22
CA ASP A 126 22.07 38.89 27.00
C ASP A 126 22.54 40.07 26.18
#